data_7b2bdfbeee2f76a15968ec05596317ad
#
_entry.id   7b2bdfbeee2f76a15968ec05596317ad
#
_cell.length_a   1.000
_cell.length_b   1.000
_cell.length_c   1.000
_cell.angle_alpha   90.00
_cell.angle_beta   90.00
_cell.angle_gamma   90.00
#
_symmetry.space_group_name_H-M   'P 1'
#
loop_
_entity.id
_entity.type
_entity.pdbx_description
1 polymer ?
#
loop_
_entity_poly.entity_id
_entity_poly.type
_entity_poly.pdbx_seq_one_letter_code
_entity_poly.pdbx_strand_id
1 'polypeptide(L)' 'MIQVTRLNGTVFTLNALYIEKVETFPDTTITLTTGTKYVVLDTAEAVHSRIIEFYQAVQLLSNPHIRGEEHEE' A
#
# COMPACT_ATOMS: atom_id res chain seq x y z
N MET A 1 0.25 -1.85 -7.00
CA MET A 1 -1.02 -1.08 -6.87
C MET A 1 -1.88 -1.67 -5.80
N ILE A 2 -2.54 -0.82 -5.05
CA ILE A 2 -3.53 -1.27 -4.08
C ILE A 2 -4.86 -0.60 -4.39
N GLN A 3 -5.96 -1.26 -4.04
CA GLN A 3 -7.30 -0.71 -4.23
C GLN A 3 -7.80 -0.14 -2.91
N VAL A 4 -8.39 1.03 -2.98
CA VAL A 4 -9.04 1.67 -1.83
C VAL A 4 -10.35 2.28 -2.28
N THR A 5 -11.21 2.64 -1.32
CA THR A 5 -12.55 3.11 -1.59
C THR A 5 -12.72 4.53 -1.10
N ARG A 6 -13.13 5.43 -1.99
CA ARG A 6 -13.45 6.81 -1.62
C ARG A 6 -14.65 6.86 -0.70
N LEU A 7 -14.82 7.99 -0.03
CA LEU A 7 -15.98 8.15 0.85
C LEU A 7 -17.30 8.00 0.12
N ASN A 8 -17.33 8.31 -1.17
CA ASN A 8 -18.55 8.17 -1.97
C ASN A 8 -18.77 6.75 -2.48
N GLY A 9 -17.93 5.79 -2.09
CA GLY A 9 -18.07 4.39 -2.46
C GLY A 9 -17.34 3.99 -3.73
N THR A 10 -16.72 4.92 -4.43
CA THR A 10 -16.01 4.62 -5.68
C THR A 10 -14.64 4.00 -5.36
N VAL A 11 -14.33 2.89 -6.01
CA VAL A 11 -13.04 2.21 -5.83
C VAL A 11 -12.02 2.84 -6.79
N PHE A 12 -10.80 3.02 -6.31
CA PHE A 12 -9.71 3.46 -7.17
C PHE A 12 -8.40 2.81 -6.70
N THR A 13 -7.38 2.90 -7.54
CA THR A 13 -6.09 2.27 -7.24
C THR A 13 -5.03 3.32 -7.00
N LEU A 14 -4.11 2.99 -6.09
CA LEU A 14 -2.96 3.83 -5.78
C LEU A 14 -1.69 3.02 -5.96
N ASN A 15 -0.63 3.69 -6.37
CA ASN A 15 0.68 3.07 -6.40
C ASN A 15 1.24 3.13 -4.98
N ALA A 16 1.34 1.96 -4.35
CA ALA A 16 1.78 1.87 -2.96
C ALA A 16 3.19 2.43 -2.76
N LEU A 17 4.01 2.46 -3.81
CA LEU A 17 5.36 3.01 -3.72
C LEU A 17 5.36 4.49 -3.37
N TYR A 18 4.27 5.19 -3.66
CA TYR A 18 4.19 6.63 -3.40
C TYR A 18 3.46 6.97 -2.12
N ILE A 19 3.08 5.97 -1.33
CA ILE A 19 2.41 6.22 -0.07
C ILE A 19 3.46 6.52 0.99
N GLU A 20 3.35 7.70 1.59
CA GLU A 20 4.27 8.12 2.63
C GLU A 20 3.77 7.69 4.01
N LYS A 21 2.47 7.89 4.27
CA LYS A 21 1.94 7.52 5.58
C LYS A 21 0.45 7.26 5.47
N VAL A 22 -0.05 6.48 6.43
CA VAL A 22 -1.47 6.18 6.58
C VAL A 22 -1.85 6.55 8.01
N GLU A 23 -2.83 7.41 8.15
CA GLU A 23 -3.31 7.87 9.45
C GLU A 23 -4.73 7.38 9.66
N THR A 24 -5.10 7.19 10.93
CA THR A 24 -6.39 6.59 11.26
C THR A 24 -7.40 7.57 11.83
N PHE A 25 -6.98 8.80 12.16
CA PHE A 25 -7.86 9.71 12.90
C PHE A 25 -7.92 11.06 12.19
N PRO A 26 -9.14 11.61 12.01
CA PRO A 26 -10.44 11.03 12.40
C PRO A 26 -10.89 9.91 11.47
N ASP A 27 -10.39 9.87 10.24
CA ASP A 27 -10.69 8.83 9.26
C ASP A 27 -9.40 8.32 8.67
N THR A 28 -9.46 7.19 7.97
CA THR A 28 -8.28 6.65 7.31
C THR A 28 -7.86 7.64 6.22
N THR A 29 -6.66 8.18 6.37
CA THR A 29 -6.11 9.17 5.44
C THR A 29 -4.78 8.68 4.92
N ILE A 30 -4.66 8.60 3.60
CA ILE A 30 -3.44 8.15 2.91
C ILE A 30 -2.77 9.38 2.34
N THR A 31 -1.51 9.61 2.73
CA THR A 31 -0.72 10.74 2.24
C THR A 31 0.36 10.21 1.31
N LEU A 32 0.40 10.77 0.12
CA LEU A 32 1.42 10.40 -0.87
C LEU A 32 2.66 11.28 -0.69
N THR A 33 3.77 10.82 -1.26
CA THR A 33 5.03 11.57 -1.22
C THR A 33 4.92 12.92 -1.90
N THR A 34 3.94 13.09 -2.78
CA THR A 34 3.67 14.38 -3.42
C THR A 34 2.95 15.36 -2.51
N GLY A 35 2.49 14.90 -1.35
CA GLY A 35 1.69 15.71 -0.45
C GLY A 35 0.19 15.53 -0.65
N THR A 36 -0.23 14.81 -1.68
CA THR A 36 -1.64 14.56 -1.94
C THR A 36 -2.20 13.65 -0.85
N LYS A 37 -3.42 13.97 -0.38
CA LYS A 37 -4.07 13.18 0.67
C LYS A 37 -5.40 12.65 0.17
N TYR A 38 -5.67 11.40 0.53
CA TYR A 38 -6.94 10.74 0.21
C TYR A 38 -7.57 10.24 1.51
N VAL A 39 -8.85 10.56 1.70
CA VAL A 39 -9.61 9.99 2.81
C VAL A 39 -10.41 8.83 2.24
N VAL A 40 -10.30 7.66 2.87
CA VAL A 40 -10.90 6.44 2.32
C VAL A 40 -11.76 5.75 3.38
N LEU A 41 -12.67 4.87 2.90
CA LEU A 41 -13.53 4.09 3.78
C LEU A 41 -12.82 2.88 4.35
N ASP A 42 -11.78 2.39 3.67
CA ASP A 42 -11.05 1.21 4.09
C ASP A 42 -10.40 1.48 5.45
N THR A 43 -10.29 0.43 6.27
CA THR A 43 -9.61 0.60 7.55
C THR A 43 -8.11 0.74 7.31
N ALA A 44 -7.43 1.41 8.23
CA ALA A 44 -5.96 1.53 8.12
C ALA A 44 -5.31 0.16 8.13
N GLU A 45 -5.88 -0.79 8.86
CA GLU A 45 -5.35 -2.16 8.89
C GLU A 45 -5.46 -2.82 7.53
N ALA A 46 -6.61 -2.64 6.85
CA ALA A 46 -6.79 -3.20 5.52
C ALA A 46 -5.81 -2.58 4.53
N VAL A 47 -5.65 -1.26 4.59
CA VAL A 47 -4.70 -0.57 3.72
C VAL A 47 -3.29 -1.07 3.98
N HIS A 48 -2.93 -1.19 5.24
CA HIS A 48 -1.60 -1.66 5.64
C HIS A 48 -1.33 -3.07 5.09
N SER A 49 -2.30 -3.97 5.22
CA SER A 49 -2.15 -5.33 4.71
C SER A 49 -1.95 -5.34 3.20
N ARG A 50 -2.71 -4.52 2.48
CA ARG A 50 -2.57 -4.44 1.02
C ARG A 50 -1.21 -3.91 0.60
N ILE A 51 -0.68 -2.95 1.37
CA ILE A 51 0.65 -2.40 1.08
C ILE A 51 1.70 -3.49 1.28
N ILE A 52 1.61 -4.24 2.37
CA ILE A 52 2.56 -5.31 2.63
C ILE A 52 2.51 -6.36 1.53
N GLU A 53 1.32 -6.78 1.13
CA GLU A 53 1.16 -7.74 0.04
C GLU A 53 1.78 -7.22 -1.24
N PHE A 54 1.58 -5.93 -1.52
CA PHE A 54 2.15 -5.33 -2.72
C PHE A 54 3.68 -5.39 -2.69
N TYR A 55 4.28 -5.02 -1.57
CA TYR A 55 5.75 -5.04 -1.46
C TYR A 55 6.30 -6.44 -1.55
N GLN A 56 5.61 -7.42 -0.98
CA GLN A 56 6.04 -8.81 -1.08
C GLN A 56 6.02 -9.28 -2.52
N ALA A 57 4.96 -8.94 -3.25
CA ALA A 57 4.86 -9.33 -4.65
C ALA A 57 5.97 -8.69 -5.48
N VAL A 58 6.25 -7.41 -5.26
CA VAL A 58 7.30 -6.70 -5.99
C VAL A 58 8.65 -7.30 -5.68
N GLN A 59 8.89 -7.63 -4.42
CA GLN A 59 10.16 -8.22 -4.02
C GLN A 59 10.40 -9.57 -4.69
N LEU A 60 9.36 -10.41 -4.78
CA LEU A 60 9.47 -11.70 -5.43
C LEU A 60 9.79 -11.54 -6.91
N LEU A 61 9.17 -10.56 -7.56
CA LEU A 61 9.40 -10.32 -8.98
C LEU A 61 10.78 -9.75 -9.23
N SER A 62 11.27 -8.91 -8.32
CA SER A 62 12.55 -8.23 -8.51
C SER A 62 13.74 -9.10 -8.15
N ASN A 63 13.57 -10.00 -7.20
CA ASN A 63 14.69 -10.81 -6.67
C ASN A 63 14.29 -12.26 -6.54
N PRO A 64 13.95 -12.92 -7.66
CA PRO A 64 13.45 -14.29 -7.58
C PRO A 64 14.47 -15.28 -7.04
N HIS A 65 15.76 -15.05 -7.23
CA HIS A 65 16.78 -16.00 -6.79
C HIS A 65 17.13 -15.86 -5.31
N ILE A 66 16.65 -14.84 -4.65
CA ILE A 66 16.89 -14.70 -3.22
C ILE A 66 16.30 -15.88 -2.46
N ARG A 67 15.26 -16.41 -2.97
CA ARG A 67 14.61 -17.55 -2.34
C ARG A 67 15.43 -18.82 -2.41
N GLY A 68 16.35 -18.84 -3.26
CA GLY A 68 17.26 -19.94 -3.40
C GLY A 68 18.38 -19.83 -2.48
N GLU A 69 19.00 -19.60 -2.22
CA GLU A 69 19.99 -19.07 -1.61
C GLU A 69 20.29 -18.46 -0.67
N GLU A 70 20.09 -18.16 -1.04
CA GLU A 70 20.31 -17.26 -0.29
C GLU A 70 20.37 -16.97 0.25
N HIS A 71 20.60 -17.10 0.20
CA HIS A 71 20.56 -16.18 0.77
C HIS A 71 20.76 -15.89 1.07
N GLU A 72 21.35 -15.90 0.96
CA GLU A 72 21.54 -15.13 1.34
C GLU A 72 21.54 -14.71 1.57
N GLU A 73 21.96 -14.83 1.52
CA GLU A 73 21.92 -13.99 1.79
C GLU A 73 21.78 -13.71 1.99
#